data_ea4827a1524c205fb37d52e1964be58b
#
_entry.id   ea4827a1524c205fb37d52e1964be58b
#
_cell.length_a   1.000
_cell.length_b   1.000
_cell.length_c   1.000
_cell.angle_alpha   90.00
_cell.angle_beta   90.00
_cell.angle_gamma   90.00
#
_symmetry.space_group_name_H-M   'P 1'
#
loop_
_entity.id
_entity.type
_entity.pdbx_description
1 polymer ?
#
loop_
_entity_poly.entity_id
_entity_poly.type
_entity_poly.pdbx_seq_one_letter_code
_entity_poly.pdbx_strand_id
1 'polypeptide(L)'
;AASDVYKRQVSGWMLKYFYNFLTGQFNGLTTADVQNVFSQVLASPSTNVFWMIIVVAIGMFVCSKGLQNGVERITKVMMTGLLGLIVLLAIHGLLLDGGMAGVKFYLYPDFQKISEIGLMKVIVSAMNQAFFTLSIGIGSMAIFGSYLNKDQTLLKEATNVAMLDTFVAVVAGLIIFPACFSFGINPDSGPSLIFITLPNVFVSMTGGQIWGALFFLFMSFASLSTVIAVFENIIACTMELLNIERKKAVIINLSLIHISEPTRPISIS
;
A
#
# COMPACT_ATOMS: atom_id res chain seq x y z
N ALA A 1 3.79 16.56 1.44
CA ALA A 1 3.66 16.73 -0.03
C ALA A 1 4.27 15.55 -0.81
N ALA A 2 5.60 15.29 -0.76
CA ALA A 2 6.21 14.21 -1.56
C ALA A 2 5.70 12.81 -1.21
N SER A 3 5.57 12.48 0.07
CA SER A 3 5.01 11.19 0.54
C SER A 3 3.58 10.96 0.07
N ASP A 4 2.83 12.01 -0.14
CA ASP A 4 1.42 12.01 -0.52
C ASP A 4 1.24 11.72 -2.02
N VAL A 5 2.07 12.36 -2.85
CA VAL A 5 2.13 12.09 -4.29
C VAL A 5 2.51 10.63 -4.54
N TYR A 6 3.51 10.12 -3.81
CA TYR A 6 3.95 8.75 -3.91
C TYR A 6 2.83 7.75 -3.54
N LYS A 7 2.11 7.97 -2.44
CA LYS A 7 0.98 7.10 -2.03
C LYS A 7 -0.11 7.04 -3.11
N ARG A 8 -0.47 8.18 -3.71
CA ARG A 8 -1.46 8.24 -4.80
C ARG A 8 -1.00 7.52 -6.06
N GLN A 9 0.27 7.67 -6.42
CA GLN A 9 0.87 7.00 -7.57
C GLN A 9 0.89 5.47 -7.40
N VAL A 10 1.34 4.98 -6.24
CA VAL A 10 1.34 3.55 -5.92
C VAL A 10 -0.08 2.99 -5.90
N SER A 11 -1.06 3.73 -5.38
CA SER A 11 -2.48 3.33 -5.43
C SER A 11 -2.98 3.20 -6.87
N GLY A 12 -2.57 4.10 -7.76
CA GLY A 12 -2.86 4.02 -9.19
C GLY A 12 -2.27 2.77 -9.85
N TRP A 13 -1.05 2.42 -9.49
CA TRP A 13 -0.41 1.18 -9.98
C TRP A 13 -1.14 -0.07 -9.49
N MET A 14 -1.58 -0.12 -8.24
CA MET A 14 -2.36 -1.25 -7.71
C MET A 14 -3.67 -1.42 -8.48
N LEU A 15 -4.38 -0.33 -8.76
CA LEU A 15 -5.61 -0.36 -9.53
C LEU A 15 -5.38 -0.81 -10.99
N LYS A 16 -4.27 -0.37 -11.61
CA LYS A 16 -3.86 -0.83 -12.94
C LYS A 16 -3.54 -2.32 -12.93
N TYR A 17 -2.83 -2.82 -11.94
CA TYR A 17 -2.51 -4.24 -11.83
C TYR A 17 -3.76 -5.09 -11.60
N PHE A 18 -4.71 -4.61 -10.80
CA PHE A 18 -6.02 -5.24 -10.69
C PHE A 18 -6.68 -5.37 -12.08
N TYR A 19 -6.71 -4.29 -12.86
CA TYR A 19 -7.26 -4.30 -14.21
C TYR A 19 -6.51 -5.28 -15.12
N ASN A 20 -5.18 -5.29 -15.07
CA ASN A 20 -4.36 -6.19 -15.87
C ASN A 20 -4.60 -7.67 -15.53
N PHE A 21 -4.73 -8.02 -14.25
CA PHE A 21 -5.10 -9.38 -13.84
C PHE A 21 -6.53 -9.74 -14.27
N LEU A 22 -7.47 -8.83 -14.08
CA LEU A 22 -8.88 -9.04 -14.46
C LEU A 22 -9.02 -9.31 -15.96
N THR A 23 -8.25 -8.61 -16.80
CA THR A 23 -8.25 -8.76 -18.25
C THR A 23 -7.35 -9.90 -18.76
N GLY A 24 -6.68 -10.63 -17.86
CA GLY A 24 -5.84 -11.77 -18.22
C GLY A 24 -4.50 -11.41 -18.87
N GLN A 25 -4.03 -10.15 -18.76
CA GLN A 25 -2.77 -9.71 -19.36
C GLN A 25 -1.53 -10.42 -18.78
N PHE A 26 -1.65 -11.02 -17.62
CA PHE A 26 -0.58 -11.80 -16.97
C PHE A 26 -0.59 -13.29 -17.33
N ASN A 27 -1.57 -13.77 -18.09
CA ASN A 27 -1.66 -15.18 -18.41
C ASN A 27 -0.54 -15.62 -19.34
N GLY A 28 0.22 -16.62 -18.90
CA GLY A 28 1.30 -17.23 -19.70
C GLY A 28 2.56 -16.36 -19.79
N LEU A 29 2.69 -15.30 -19.00
CA LEU A 29 3.92 -14.50 -18.97
C LEU A 29 5.05 -15.23 -18.24
N THR A 30 6.28 -14.97 -18.69
CA THR A 30 7.49 -15.38 -17.99
C THR A 30 7.90 -14.33 -16.95
N THR A 31 8.85 -14.69 -16.06
CA THR A 31 9.40 -13.75 -15.07
C THR A 31 9.98 -12.49 -15.73
N ALA A 32 10.64 -12.62 -16.89
CA ALA A 32 11.16 -11.49 -17.64
C ALA A 32 10.06 -10.58 -18.19
N ASP A 33 8.95 -11.17 -18.65
CA ASP A 33 7.81 -10.40 -19.16
C ASP A 33 7.11 -9.61 -18.04
N VAL A 34 6.99 -10.19 -16.86
CA VAL A 34 6.45 -9.49 -15.67
C VAL A 34 7.30 -8.27 -15.31
N GLN A 35 8.64 -8.39 -15.37
CA GLN A 35 9.54 -7.24 -15.16
C GLN A 35 9.33 -6.17 -16.23
N ASN A 36 9.15 -6.57 -17.49
CA ASN A 36 8.87 -5.64 -18.59
C ASN A 36 7.54 -4.90 -18.41
N VAL A 37 6.49 -5.57 -17.91
CA VAL A 37 5.22 -4.92 -17.60
C VAL A 37 5.42 -3.80 -16.57
N PHE A 38 6.16 -4.04 -15.51
CA PHE A 38 6.44 -3.01 -14.51
C PHE A 38 7.28 -1.85 -15.08
N SER A 39 8.30 -2.15 -15.85
CA SER A 39 9.13 -1.14 -16.53
C SER A 39 8.31 -0.26 -17.47
N GLN A 40 7.35 -0.83 -18.22
CA GLN A 40 6.41 -0.08 -19.06
C GLN A 40 5.47 0.81 -18.23
N VAL A 41 5.01 0.34 -17.06
CA VAL A 41 4.21 1.17 -16.14
C VAL A 41 5.01 2.39 -15.70
N LEU A 42 6.27 2.22 -15.32
CA LEU A 42 7.15 3.33 -14.92
C LEU A 42 7.44 4.29 -16.08
N ALA A 43 7.65 3.76 -17.28
CA ALA A 43 7.98 4.53 -18.48
C ALA A 43 6.80 5.28 -19.11
N SER A 44 5.56 5.06 -18.69
CA SER A 44 4.35 5.65 -19.29
C SER A 44 3.72 6.72 -18.39
N PRO A 45 4.15 8.00 -18.47
CA PRO A 45 3.62 9.06 -17.62
C PRO A 45 2.11 9.28 -17.79
N SER A 46 1.61 9.22 -19.01
CA SER A 46 0.17 9.41 -19.32
C SER A 46 -0.71 8.36 -18.64
N THR A 47 -0.28 7.11 -18.67
CA THR A 47 -0.99 6.00 -18.00
C THR A 47 -0.98 6.17 -16.49
N ASN A 48 0.16 6.59 -15.93
CA ASN A 48 0.29 6.83 -14.50
C ASN A 48 -0.61 7.95 -14.02
N VAL A 49 -0.64 9.07 -14.75
CA VAL A 49 -1.52 10.20 -14.47
C VAL A 49 -3.00 9.78 -14.57
N PHE A 50 -3.37 9.01 -15.58
CA PHE A 50 -4.75 8.52 -15.74
C PHE A 50 -5.23 7.71 -14.54
N TRP A 51 -4.46 6.72 -14.10
CA TRP A 51 -4.82 5.90 -12.95
C TRP A 51 -4.79 6.67 -11.64
N MET A 52 -3.86 7.61 -11.50
CA MET A 52 -3.81 8.50 -10.35
C MET A 52 -5.04 9.42 -10.28
N ILE A 53 -5.51 9.98 -11.39
CA ILE A 53 -6.74 10.78 -11.46
C ILE A 53 -7.94 9.95 -11.00
N ILE A 54 -8.05 8.69 -11.43
CA ILE A 54 -9.13 7.80 -10.99
C ILE A 54 -9.11 7.63 -9.47
N VAL A 55 -7.93 7.36 -8.88
CA VAL A 55 -7.77 7.22 -7.42
C VAL A 55 -8.19 8.50 -6.68
N VAL A 56 -7.73 9.65 -7.16
CA VAL A 56 -8.06 10.95 -6.57
C VAL A 56 -9.58 11.23 -6.67
N ALA A 57 -10.18 10.96 -7.84
CA ALA A 57 -11.61 11.14 -8.04
C ALA A 57 -12.46 10.26 -7.10
N ILE A 58 -12.10 8.98 -6.96
CA ILE A 58 -12.75 8.06 -6.02
C ILE A 58 -12.59 8.55 -4.58
N GLY A 59 -11.36 8.89 -4.17
CA GLY A 59 -11.07 9.37 -2.82
C GLY A 59 -11.86 10.63 -2.47
N MET A 60 -11.86 11.63 -3.36
CA MET A 60 -12.61 12.88 -3.15
C MET A 60 -14.12 12.69 -3.18
N PHE A 61 -14.63 11.79 -4.02
CA PHE A 61 -16.04 11.43 -4.03
C PHE A 61 -16.47 10.83 -2.69
N VAL A 62 -15.68 9.91 -2.15
CA VAL A 62 -15.93 9.30 -0.83
C VAL A 62 -15.89 10.36 0.26
N CYS A 63 -14.86 11.22 0.28
CA CYS A 63 -14.75 12.31 1.26
C CYS A 63 -15.90 13.31 1.16
N SER A 64 -16.44 13.58 -0.03
CA SER A 64 -17.59 14.49 -0.23
C SER A 64 -18.88 13.98 0.40
N LYS A 65 -19.05 12.66 0.46
CA LYS A 65 -20.23 12.00 1.07
C LYS A 65 -20.13 11.83 2.59
N GLY A 66 -18.94 12.01 3.15
CA GLY A 66 -18.65 11.72 4.55
C GLY A 66 -18.33 10.23 4.79
N LEU A 67 -17.53 9.99 5.83
CA LEU A 67 -17.02 8.64 6.17
C LEU A 67 -18.07 7.67 6.76
N GLN A 68 -19.32 8.11 6.97
CA GLN A 68 -20.25 7.34 7.78
C GLN A 68 -20.94 6.19 7.02
N ASN A 69 -20.96 5.04 7.67
CA ASN A 69 -21.81 3.84 7.52
C ASN A 69 -21.62 2.92 6.30
N GLY A 70 -21.32 3.39 5.10
CA GLY A 70 -21.18 2.53 3.92
C GLY A 70 -19.73 2.13 3.63
N VAL A 71 -18.85 3.12 3.66
CA VAL A 71 -17.42 2.94 3.35
C VAL A 71 -16.73 2.13 4.43
N GLU A 72 -17.02 2.39 5.71
CA GLU A 72 -16.44 1.64 6.83
C GLU A 72 -16.75 0.15 6.74
N ARG A 73 -18.02 -0.21 6.46
CA ARG A 73 -18.42 -1.62 6.34
C ARG A 73 -17.74 -2.32 5.18
N ILE A 74 -17.68 -1.68 4.01
CA ILE A 74 -17.03 -2.23 2.82
C ILE A 74 -15.53 -2.37 3.08
N THR A 75 -14.88 -1.35 3.59
CA THR A 75 -13.45 -1.38 3.93
C THR A 75 -13.14 -2.49 4.93
N LYS A 76 -13.94 -2.65 5.96
CA LYS A 76 -13.77 -3.71 6.97
C LYS A 76 -13.85 -5.12 6.36
N VAL A 77 -14.82 -5.38 5.50
CA VAL A 77 -14.96 -6.67 4.80
C VAL A 77 -13.76 -6.91 3.88
N MET A 78 -13.36 -5.91 3.12
CA MET A 78 -12.24 -6.03 2.19
C MET A 78 -10.90 -6.19 2.89
N MET A 79 -10.66 -5.46 3.98
CA MET A 79 -9.44 -5.62 4.79
C MET A 79 -9.38 -6.99 5.47
N THR A 80 -10.52 -7.50 5.95
CA THR A 80 -10.58 -8.89 6.49
C THR A 80 -10.29 -9.92 5.40
N GLY A 81 -10.85 -9.72 4.20
CA GLY A 81 -10.57 -10.55 3.04
C GLY A 81 -9.09 -10.50 2.62
N LEU A 82 -8.49 -9.31 2.61
CA LEU A 82 -7.06 -9.14 2.36
C LEU A 82 -6.23 -9.89 3.40
N LEU A 83 -6.57 -9.77 4.68
CA LEU A 83 -5.86 -10.46 5.76
C LEU A 83 -5.87 -11.98 5.56
N GLY A 84 -7.04 -12.55 5.25
CA GLY A 84 -7.16 -13.97 4.92
C GLY A 84 -6.33 -14.36 3.70
N LEU A 85 -6.35 -13.53 2.65
CA LEU A 85 -5.59 -13.77 1.43
C LEU A 85 -4.08 -13.73 1.65
N ILE A 86 -3.55 -12.74 2.40
CA ILE A 86 -2.11 -12.68 2.68
C ILE A 86 -1.64 -13.87 3.53
N VAL A 87 -2.45 -14.36 4.46
CA VAL A 87 -2.11 -15.58 5.22
C VAL A 87 -2.04 -16.78 4.29
N LEU A 88 -3.02 -16.94 3.38
CA LEU A 88 -3.03 -18.02 2.39
C LEU A 88 -1.80 -17.93 1.47
N LEU A 89 -1.45 -16.75 0.98
CA LEU A 89 -0.27 -16.53 0.16
C LEU A 89 1.03 -16.79 0.91
N ALA A 90 1.10 -16.46 2.21
CA ALA A 90 2.26 -16.79 3.05
C ALA A 90 2.46 -18.30 3.15
N ILE A 91 1.39 -19.06 3.37
CA ILE A 91 1.43 -20.53 3.38
C ILE A 91 1.92 -21.05 2.01
N HIS A 92 1.37 -20.52 0.92
CA HIS A 92 1.82 -20.88 -0.43
C HIS A 92 3.30 -20.53 -0.66
N GLY A 93 3.76 -19.36 -0.21
CA GLY A 93 5.16 -18.93 -0.31
C GLY A 93 6.14 -19.87 0.39
N LEU A 94 5.73 -20.45 1.53
CA LEU A 94 6.52 -21.45 2.25
C LEU A 94 6.66 -22.77 1.49
N LEU A 95 5.73 -23.08 0.60
CA LEU A 95 5.71 -24.30 -0.22
C LEU A 95 6.45 -24.14 -1.54
N LEU A 96 6.91 -22.94 -1.90
CA LEU A 96 7.68 -22.70 -3.12
C LEU A 96 9.07 -23.34 -3.05
N ASP A 97 9.50 -23.89 -4.17
CA ASP A 97 10.85 -24.43 -4.32
C ASP A 97 11.90 -23.32 -4.11
N GLY A 98 12.82 -23.53 -3.17
CA GLY A 98 13.81 -22.52 -2.77
C GLY A 98 13.29 -21.47 -1.77
N GLY A 99 12.00 -21.45 -1.47
CA GLY A 99 11.38 -20.46 -0.56
C GLY A 99 11.94 -20.49 0.87
N MET A 100 12.39 -21.65 1.34
CA MET A 100 12.97 -21.79 2.68
C MET A 100 14.25 -20.95 2.87
N ALA A 101 15.04 -20.72 1.82
CA ALA A 101 16.18 -19.81 1.87
C ALA A 101 15.74 -18.36 2.14
N GLY A 102 14.63 -17.93 1.53
CA GLY A 102 14.04 -16.63 1.77
C GLY A 102 13.47 -16.48 3.19
N VAL A 103 12.85 -17.53 3.74
CA VAL A 103 12.39 -17.54 5.14
C VAL A 103 13.57 -17.37 6.08
N LYS A 104 14.65 -18.12 5.86
CA LYS A 104 15.87 -18.02 6.67
C LYS A 104 16.49 -16.62 6.58
N PHE A 105 16.56 -16.05 5.38
CA PHE A 105 17.04 -14.69 5.18
C PHE A 105 16.20 -13.66 5.95
N TYR A 106 14.89 -13.82 5.97
CA TYR A 106 13.98 -12.86 6.60
C TYR A 106 13.95 -12.97 8.12
N LEU A 107 13.90 -14.19 8.65
CA LEU A 107 13.70 -14.41 10.09
C LEU A 107 15.01 -14.52 10.88
N TYR A 108 16.13 -14.79 10.23
CA TYR A 108 17.41 -14.96 10.90
C TYR A 108 18.22 -13.65 10.91
N PRO A 109 18.39 -13.01 12.06
CA PRO A 109 19.11 -11.74 12.14
C PRO A 109 20.60 -11.94 11.85
N ASP A 110 21.15 -11.13 10.96
CA ASP A 110 22.58 -11.07 10.67
C ASP A 110 23.27 -10.03 11.56
N PHE A 111 23.76 -10.49 12.70
CA PHE A 111 24.42 -9.60 13.67
C PHE A 111 25.73 -9.00 13.15
N GLN A 112 26.42 -9.63 12.18
CA GLN A 112 27.59 -9.06 11.55
C GLN A 112 27.23 -7.81 10.75
N LYS A 113 26.22 -7.89 9.90
CA LYS A 113 25.71 -6.73 9.15
C LYS A 113 25.20 -5.62 10.06
N ILE A 114 24.53 -5.97 11.17
CA ILE A 114 24.10 -4.97 12.16
C ILE A 114 25.31 -4.22 12.76
N SER A 115 26.41 -4.93 13.04
CA SER A 115 27.64 -4.33 13.54
C SER A 115 28.32 -3.42 12.51
N GLU A 116 28.35 -3.83 11.24
CA GLU A 116 28.93 -3.05 10.13
C GLU A 116 28.13 -1.77 9.84
N ILE A 117 26.81 -1.85 9.80
CA ILE A 117 25.91 -0.70 9.55
C ILE A 117 25.89 0.25 10.75
N GLY A 118 26.03 -0.29 11.95
CA GLY A 118 25.92 0.41 13.22
C GLY A 118 24.50 0.34 13.81
N LEU A 119 24.42 -0.13 15.04
CA LEU A 119 23.16 -0.36 15.76
C LEU A 119 22.25 0.89 15.78
N MET A 120 22.82 2.07 15.96
CA MET A 120 22.05 3.33 15.96
C MET A 120 21.36 3.61 14.63
N LYS A 121 22.03 3.33 13.51
CA LYS A 121 21.41 3.49 12.17
C LYS A 121 20.27 2.53 11.96
N VAL A 122 20.40 1.30 12.42
CA VAL A 122 19.34 0.28 12.34
C VAL A 122 18.12 0.72 13.17
N ILE A 123 18.33 1.19 14.40
CA ILE A 123 17.25 1.69 15.27
C ILE A 123 16.54 2.90 14.62
N VAL A 124 17.29 3.86 14.12
CA VAL A 124 16.71 5.07 13.47
C VAL A 124 15.92 4.68 12.21
N SER A 125 16.43 3.74 11.40
CA SER A 125 15.70 3.25 10.22
C SER A 125 14.41 2.54 10.61
N ALA A 126 14.43 1.68 11.61
CA ALA A 126 13.24 1.00 12.12
C ALA A 126 12.21 1.99 12.68
N MET A 127 12.67 3.00 13.42
CA MET A 127 11.82 4.06 13.94
C MET A 127 11.18 4.88 12.81
N ASN A 128 11.95 5.27 11.80
CA ASN A 128 11.43 5.98 10.63
C ASN A 128 10.37 5.15 9.88
N GLN A 129 10.61 3.85 9.73
CA GLN A 129 9.64 2.94 9.13
C GLN A 129 8.36 2.85 9.94
N ALA A 130 8.43 2.75 11.27
CA ALA A 130 7.27 2.74 12.15
C ALA A 130 6.46 4.06 12.06
N PHE A 131 7.15 5.20 12.04
CA PHE A 131 6.50 6.52 11.84
C PHE A 131 5.78 6.61 10.49
N PHE A 132 6.40 6.05 9.44
CA PHE A 132 5.82 6.07 8.10
C PHE A 132 4.59 5.17 7.97
N THR A 133 4.68 3.91 8.45
CA THR A 133 3.60 2.92 8.32
C THR A 133 2.38 3.30 9.17
N LEU A 134 2.59 3.76 10.40
CA LEU A 134 1.53 4.23 11.30
C LEU A 134 1.01 5.64 10.95
N SER A 135 1.56 6.29 9.92
CA SER A 135 1.15 7.64 9.48
C SER A 135 1.17 8.70 10.58
N ILE A 136 2.06 8.57 11.57
CA ILE A 136 2.15 9.46 12.73
C ILE A 136 2.52 10.88 12.30
N GLY A 137 3.49 11.02 11.39
CA GLY A 137 4.00 12.31 10.93
C GLY A 137 3.02 13.15 10.09
N ILE A 138 1.92 12.56 9.60
CA ILE A 138 0.93 13.24 8.75
C ILE A 138 -0.26 13.76 9.57
N GLY A 139 -0.37 13.41 10.86
CA GLY A 139 -1.47 13.82 11.73
C GLY A 139 -2.79 13.06 11.48
N SER A 140 -2.83 12.12 10.53
CA SER A 140 -4.04 11.34 10.24
C SER A 140 -4.56 10.59 11.45
N MET A 141 -3.66 10.03 12.27
CA MET A 141 -4.04 9.32 13.49
C MET A 141 -4.67 10.22 14.54
N ALA A 142 -4.28 11.50 14.61
CA ALA A 142 -4.89 12.47 15.52
C ALA A 142 -6.36 12.74 15.12
N ILE A 143 -6.65 12.86 13.83
CA ILE A 143 -8.01 13.05 13.32
C ILE A 143 -8.87 11.80 13.55
N PHE A 144 -8.36 10.61 13.26
CA PHE A 144 -9.08 9.37 13.58
C PHE A 144 -9.33 9.23 15.09
N GLY A 145 -8.36 9.62 15.91
CA GLY A 145 -8.51 9.67 17.37
C GLY A 145 -9.64 10.61 17.82
N SER A 146 -9.86 11.72 17.11
CA SER A 146 -10.94 12.66 17.41
C SER A 146 -12.35 12.11 17.10
N TYR A 147 -12.46 11.11 16.25
CA TYR A 147 -13.73 10.45 15.90
C TYR A 147 -14.07 9.25 16.79
N LEU A 148 -13.17 8.86 17.71
CA LEU A 148 -13.42 7.76 18.63
C LEU A 148 -14.55 8.10 19.62
N ASN A 149 -15.41 7.12 19.87
CA ASN A 149 -16.45 7.24 20.89
C ASN A 149 -15.83 7.31 22.30
N LYS A 150 -16.51 8.00 23.22
CA LYS A 150 -16.06 8.19 24.61
C LYS A 150 -15.86 6.88 25.40
N ASP A 151 -16.47 5.81 24.93
CA ASP A 151 -16.38 4.48 25.54
C ASP A 151 -15.12 3.70 25.12
N GLN A 152 -14.35 4.22 24.15
CA GLN A 152 -13.13 3.60 23.64
C GLN A 152 -11.89 4.26 24.24
N THR A 153 -10.93 3.42 24.65
CA THR A 153 -9.67 3.89 25.23
C THR A 153 -8.62 4.05 24.15
N LEU A 154 -8.05 5.24 23.97
CA LEU A 154 -7.00 5.54 22.98
C LEU A 154 -5.83 4.56 23.04
N LEU A 155 -5.39 4.19 24.25
CA LEU A 155 -4.27 3.25 24.42
C LEU A 155 -4.60 1.88 23.86
N LYS A 156 -5.81 1.37 24.09
CA LYS A 156 -6.25 0.06 23.58
C LYS A 156 -6.28 0.07 22.05
N GLU A 157 -6.85 1.10 21.45
CA GLU A 157 -6.92 1.22 19.98
C GLU A 157 -5.53 1.39 19.37
N ALA A 158 -4.66 2.19 19.94
CA ALA A 158 -3.28 2.35 19.49
C ALA A 158 -2.50 1.02 19.56
N THR A 159 -2.67 0.24 20.63
CA THR A 159 -2.05 -1.07 20.76
C THR A 159 -2.59 -2.06 19.73
N ASN A 160 -3.90 -2.11 19.51
CA ASN A 160 -4.52 -2.97 18.50
C ASN A 160 -4.00 -2.64 17.09
N VAL A 161 -3.92 -1.35 16.75
CA VAL A 161 -3.39 -0.89 15.45
C VAL A 161 -1.93 -1.32 15.29
N ALA A 162 -1.08 -1.07 16.30
CA ALA A 162 0.34 -1.43 16.24
C ALA A 162 0.55 -2.95 16.11
N MET A 163 -0.22 -3.76 16.86
CA MET A 163 -0.15 -5.22 16.78
C MET A 163 -0.60 -5.74 15.41
N LEU A 164 -1.69 -5.21 14.87
CA LEU A 164 -2.21 -5.63 13.57
C LEU A 164 -1.27 -5.22 12.43
N ASP A 165 -0.73 -4.00 12.47
CA ASP A 165 0.26 -3.51 11.51
C ASP A 165 1.52 -4.40 11.51
N THR A 166 2.04 -4.70 12.69
CA THR A 166 3.19 -5.61 12.85
C THR A 166 2.90 -7.01 12.32
N PHE A 167 1.72 -7.57 12.64
CA PHE A 167 1.31 -8.88 12.15
C PHE A 167 1.26 -8.91 10.61
N VAL A 168 0.61 -7.93 10.00
CA VAL A 168 0.51 -7.83 8.53
C VAL A 168 1.91 -7.67 7.91
N ALA A 169 2.79 -6.86 8.50
CA ALA A 169 4.15 -6.67 8.01
C ALA A 169 4.97 -7.98 8.05
N VAL A 170 4.87 -8.73 9.15
CA VAL A 170 5.55 -10.03 9.28
C VAL A 170 5.02 -11.04 8.26
N VAL A 171 3.71 -11.16 8.11
CA VAL A 171 3.09 -12.08 7.14
C VAL A 171 3.43 -11.68 5.70
N ALA A 172 3.43 -10.39 5.38
CA ALA A 172 3.83 -9.90 4.06
C ALA A 172 5.30 -10.24 3.75
N GLY A 173 6.20 -10.14 4.72
CA GLY A 173 7.58 -10.60 4.57
C GLY A 173 7.68 -12.09 4.26
N LEU A 174 6.85 -12.93 4.89
CA LEU A 174 6.78 -14.37 4.60
C LEU A 174 6.22 -14.71 3.21
N ILE A 175 5.58 -13.78 2.53
CA ILE A 175 5.20 -13.91 1.11
C ILE A 175 6.36 -13.49 0.21
N ILE A 176 6.89 -12.29 0.46
CA ILE A 176 7.80 -11.60 -0.44
C ILE A 176 9.17 -12.28 -0.49
N PHE A 177 9.80 -12.52 0.66
CA PHE A 177 11.16 -13.06 0.69
C PHE A 177 11.27 -14.48 0.14
N PRO A 178 10.41 -15.45 0.50
CA PRO A 178 10.42 -16.76 -0.16
C PRO A 178 10.26 -16.66 -1.67
N ALA A 179 9.35 -15.82 -2.14
CA ALA A 179 9.12 -15.62 -3.56
C ALA A 179 10.34 -14.96 -4.26
N CYS A 180 11.00 -13.98 -3.63
CA CYS A 180 12.23 -13.40 -4.19
C CYS A 180 13.29 -14.46 -4.45
N PHE A 181 13.52 -15.33 -3.47
CA PHE A 181 14.53 -16.40 -3.60
C PHE A 181 14.13 -17.47 -4.62
N SER A 182 12.83 -17.81 -4.71
CA SER A 182 12.31 -18.79 -5.68
C SER A 182 12.40 -18.27 -7.13
N PHE A 183 12.18 -16.98 -7.35
CA PHE A 183 12.17 -16.37 -8.69
C PHE A 183 13.49 -15.62 -9.04
N GLY A 184 14.49 -15.65 -8.16
CA GLY A 184 15.77 -14.97 -8.38
C GLY A 184 15.68 -13.45 -8.43
N ILE A 185 14.73 -12.85 -7.70
CA ILE A 185 14.49 -11.41 -7.64
C ILE A 185 15.26 -10.84 -6.44
N ASN A 186 15.96 -9.69 -6.66
CA ASN A 186 16.70 -9.05 -5.58
C ASN A 186 15.73 -8.49 -4.52
N PRO A 187 15.86 -8.86 -3.22
CA PRO A 187 15.02 -8.35 -2.15
C PRO A 187 15.18 -6.86 -1.87
N ASP A 188 16.23 -6.20 -2.35
CA ASP A 188 16.46 -4.75 -2.17
C ASP A 188 15.74 -3.86 -3.19
N SER A 189 14.87 -4.45 -4.02
CA SER A 189 14.26 -3.75 -5.16
C SER A 189 13.14 -2.76 -4.81
N GLY A 190 12.84 -2.50 -3.55
CA GLY A 190 11.82 -1.52 -3.12
C GLY A 190 10.40 -1.84 -3.64
N PRO A 191 9.68 -0.87 -4.24
CA PRO A 191 8.30 -1.07 -4.71
C PRO A 191 8.14 -2.17 -5.75
N SER A 192 9.20 -2.48 -6.51
CA SER A 192 9.21 -3.56 -7.49
C SER A 192 8.98 -4.94 -6.87
N LEU A 193 9.27 -5.11 -5.56
CA LEU A 193 8.94 -6.33 -4.84
C LEU A 193 7.44 -6.68 -4.92
N ILE A 194 6.56 -5.70 -4.78
CA ILE A 194 5.11 -5.93 -4.88
C ILE A 194 4.69 -6.13 -6.34
N PHE A 195 5.24 -5.33 -7.26
CA PHE A 195 4.79 -5.28 -8.66
C PHE A 195 5.50 -6.26 -9.59
N ILE A 196 6.56 -6.91 -9.13
CA ILE A 196 7.27 -7.96 -9.87
C ILE A 196 7.13 -9.30 -9.15
N THR A 197 7.46 -9.35 -7.84
CA THR A 197 7.52 -10.62 -7.12
C THR A 197 6.14 -11.26 -6.98
N LEU A 198 5.13 -10.51 -6.54
CA LEU A 198 3.79 -11.05 -6.34
C LEU A 198 3.11 -11.46 -7.65
N PRO A 199 3.15 -10.71 -8.76
CA PRO A 199 2.65 -11.20 -10.03
C PRO A 199 3.32 -12.51 -10.48
N ASN A 200 4.62 -12.70 -10.25
CA ASN A 200 5.30 -13.96 -10.55
C ASN A 200 4.74 -15.13 -9.70
N VAL A 201 4.47 -14.89 -8.42
CA VAL A 201 3.79 -15.88 -7.56
C VAL A 201 2.44 -16.26 -8.16
N PHE A 202 1.62 -15.27 -8.54
CA PHE A 202 0.30 -15.53 -9.10
C PHE A 202 0.36 -16.25 -10.46
N VAL A 203 1.28 -15.87 -11.34
CA VAL A 203 1.47 -16.53 -12.64
C VAL A 203 1.86 -18.01 -12.46
N SER A 204 2.61 -18.34 -11.40
CA SER A 204 2.99 -19.73 -11.10
C SER A 204 1.89 -20.56 -10.44
N MET A 205 0.83 -19.93 -9.92
CA MET A 205 -0.26 -20.60 -9.21
C MET A 205 -1.38 -21.05 -10.16
N THR A 206 -2.00 -22.18 -9.86
CA THR A 206 -3.25 -22.60 -10.53
C THR A 206 -4.37 -21.59 -10.21
N GLY A 207 -4.97 -21.01 -11.26
CA GLY A 207 -5.98 -19.95 -11.10
C GLY A 207 -5.42 -18.60 -10.69
N GLY A 208 -4.13 -18.36 -10.90
CA GLY A 208 -3.40 -17.16 -10.48
C GLY A 208 -4.01 -15.85 -10.99
N GLN A 209 -4.70 -15.87 -12.13
CA GLN A 209 -5.45 -14.71 -12.62
C GLN A 209 -6.49 -14.21 -11.60
N ILE A 210 -7.27 -15.14 -11.02
CA ILE A 210 -8.31 -14.81 -10.03
C ILE A 210 -7.66 -14.36 -8.71
N TRP A 211 -6.66 -15.10 -8.24
CA TRP A 211 -5.94 -14.76 -7.01
C TRP A 211 -5.23 -13.41 -7.11
N GLY A 212 -4.57 -13.14 -8.23
CA GLY A 212 -3.92 -11.86 -8.49
C GLY A 212 -4.93 -10.71 -8.57
N ALA A 213 -6.04 -10.90 -9.28
CA ALA A 213 -7.11 -9.91 -9.35
C ALA A 213 -7.67 -9.58 -7.95
N LEU A 214 -7.99 -10.60 -7.15
CA LEU A 214 -8.48 -10.40 -5.78
C LEU A 214 -7.46 -9.70 -4.90
N PHE A 215 -6.19 -10.09 -4.98
CA PHE A 215 -5.12 -9.47 -4.21
C PHE A 215 -4.97 -7.99 -4.54
N PHE A 216 -4.83 -7.65 -5.81
CA PHE A 216 -4.66 -6.25 -6.21
C PHE A 216 -5.94 -5.44 -6.01
N LEU A 217 -7.13 -6.05 -6.08
CA LEU A 217 -8.37 -5.40 -5.68
C LEU A 217 -8.34 -5.01 -4.20
N PHE A 218 -8.03 -5.95 -3.32
CA PHE A 218 -7.98 -5.71 -1.88
C PHE A 218 -6.87 -4.71 -1.50
N MET A 219 -5.70 -4.84 -2.13
CA MET A 219 -4.61 -3.88 -1.96
C MET A 219 -4.97 -2.47 -2.46
N SER A 220 -5.74 -2.37 -3.55
CA SER A 220 -6.26 -1.08 -4.03
C SER A 220 -7.18 -0.44 -3.01
N PHE A 221 -8.05 -1.21 -2.35
CA PHE A 221 -8.92 -0.69 -1.28
C PHE A 221 -8.12 -0.29 -0.04
N ALA A 222 -7.14 -1.09 0.36
CA ALA A 222 -6.25 -0.76 1.47
C ALA A 222 -5.49 0.56 1.20
N SER A 223 -4.98 0.71 0.00
CA SER A 223 -4.29 1.92 -0.43
C SER A 223 -5.23 3.13 -0.53
N LEU A 224 -6.45 2.95 -1.07
CA LEU A 224 -7.48 3.98 -1.13
C LEU A 224 -7.89 4.45 0.26
N SER A 225 -8.02 3.56 1.24
CA SER A 225 -8.36 3.95 2.62
C SER A 225 -7.30 4.89 3.21
N THR A 226 -6.02 4.66 2.92
CA THR A 226 -4.92 5.54 3.33
C THR A 226 -4.97 6.90 2.62
N VAL A 227 -5.27 6.92 1.32
CA VAL A 227 -5.44 8.17 0.55
C VAL A 227 -6.63 8.97 1.08
N ILE A 228 -7.77 8.32 1.36
CA ILE A 228 -8.95 8.94 1.96
C ILE A 228 -8.62 9.55 3.32
N ALA A 229 -7.84 8.86 4.15
CA ALA A 229 -7.41 9.36 5.45
C ALA A 229 -6.61 10.68 5.33
N VAL A 230 -5.71 10.75 4.36
CA VAL A 230 -4.93 11.98 4.09
C VAL A 230 -5.84 13.10 3.59
N PHE A 231 -6.75 12.80 2.66
CA PHE A 231 -7.70 13.79 2.15
C PHE A 231 -8.63 14.30 3.24
N GLU A 232 -9.11 13.43 4.11
CA GLU A 232 -9.94 13.82 5.25
C GLU A 232 -9.21 14.78 6.18
N ASN A 233 -7.91 14.51 6.46
CA ASN A 233 -7.08 15.41 7.24
C ASN A 233 -6.99 16.80 6.60
N ILE A 234 -6.71 16.88 5.32
CA ILE A 234 -6.58 18.15 4.59
C ILE A 234 -7.93 18.88 4.56
N ILE A 235 -9.03 18.17 4.30
CA ILE A 235 -10.38 18.74 4.26
C ILE A 235 -10.78 19.28 5.63
N ALA A 236 -10.55 18.52 6.70
CA ALA A 236 -10.86 18.94 8.07
C ALA A 236 -10.11 20.23 8.43
N CYS A 237 -8.79 20.28 8.19
CA CYS A 237 -8.01 21.48 8.42
C CYS A 237 -8.50 22.68 7.58
N THR A 238 -8.88 22.45 6.31
CA THR A 238 -9.39 23.52 5.45
C THR A 238 -10.74 24.04 5.93
N MET A 239 -11.62 23.16 6.40
CA MET A 239 -12.92 23.55 6.99
C MET A 239 -12.75 24.42 8.23
N GLU A 240 -11.81 24.03 9.13
CA GLU A 240 -11.54 24.81 10.35
C GLU A 240 -10.91 26.17 10.06
N LEU A 241 -9.88 26.19 9.20
CA LEU A 241 -9.13 27.42 8.88
C LEU A 241 -9.99 28.45 8.13
N LEU A 242 -10.82 28.01 7.20
CA LEU A 242 -11.61 28.89 6.34
C LEU A 242 -13.07 29.03 6.82
N ASN A 243 -13.48 28.29 7.82
CA ASN A 243 -14.86 28.23 8.34
C ASN A 243 -15.90 28.01 7.22
N ILE A 244 -15.63 27.01 6.36
CA ILE A 244 -16.45 26.69 5.17
C ILE A 244 -17.07 25.30 5.28
N GLU A 245 -18.14 25.09 4.52
CA GLU A 245 -18.80 23.79 4.42
C GLU A 245 -17.94 22.76 3.73
N ARG A 246 -18.11 21.47 4.07
CA ARG A 246 -17.37 20.33 3.55
C ARG A 246 -17.30 20.30 2.02
N LYS A 247 -18.42 20.50 1.33
CA LYS A 247 -18.46 20.48 -0.15
C LYS A 247 -17.55 21.54 -0.76
N LYS A 248 -17.53 22.74 -0.20
CA LYS A 248 -16.65 23.84 -0.65
C LYS A 248 -15.19 23.50 -0.38
N ALA A 249 -14.86 22.94 0.79
CA ALA A 249 -13.52 22.52 1.14
C ALA A 249 -13.00 21.45 0.17
N VAL A 250 -13.83 20.46 -0.19
CA VAL A 250 -13.47 19.41 -1.16
C VAL A 250 -13.14 20.01 -2.54
N ILE A 251 -13.95 20.94 -3.04
CA ILE A 251 -13.72 21.58 -4.35
C ILE A 251 -12.43 22.41 -4.34
N ILE A 252 -12.18 23.18 -3.30
CA ILE A 252 -10.95 23.97 -3.15
C ILE A 252 -9.72 23.04 -3.11
N ASN A 253 -9.77 21.98 -2.33
CA ASN A 253 -8.64 21.04 -2.23
C ASN A 253 -8.42 20.27 -3.55
N LEU A 254 -9.49 19.92 -4.27
CA LEU A 254 -9.36 19.27 -5.57
C LEU A 254 -8.66 20.19 -6.59
N SER A 255 -8.97 21.49 -6.61
CA SER A 255 -8.29 22.45 -7.48
C SER A 255 -6.82 22.67 -7.05
N LEU A 256 -6.53 22.74 -5.75
CA LEU A 256 -5.15 22.86 -5.24
C LEU A 256 -4.30 21.63 -5.55
N ILE A 257 -4.86 20.43 -5.45
CA ILE A 257 -4.17 19.19 -5.82
C ILE A 257 -3.79 19.21 -7.29
N HIS A 258 -4.70 19.68 -8.16
CA HIS A 258 -4.46 19.76 -9.59
C HIS A 258 -3.36 20.76 -9.96
N ILE A 259 -3.24 21.86 -9.22
CA ILE A 259 -2.23 22.90 -9.43
C ILE A 259 -0.86 22.48 -8.86
N SER A 260 -0.83 21.75 -7.77
CA SER A 260 0.40 21.37 -7.04
C SER A 260 1.02 20.05 -7.52
N GLU A 261 0.38 19.32 -8.42
CA GLU A 261 0.92 18.05 -8.93
C GLU A 261 2.10 18.34 -9.88
N PRO A 262 3.33 17.87 -9.53
CA PRO A 262 4.42 17.94 -10.49
C PRO A 262 4.10 17.02 -11.66
N THR A 263 4.10 17.55 -12.87
CA THR A 263 3.89 16.83 -14.12
C THR A 263 5.02 15.83 -14.46
N ARG A 264 6.03 15.74 -13.61
CA ARG A 264 7.14 14.78 -13.75
C ARG A 264 6.96 13.62 -12.80
N PRO A 265 7.02 12.36 -13.28
CA PRO A 265 7.14 11.22 -12.40
C PRO A 265 8.39 11.37 -11.54
N ILE A 266 8.26 11.13 -10.24
CA ILE A 266 9.42 11.10 -9.34
C ILE A 266 10.26 9.92 -9.81
N SER A 267 11.43 10.20 -10.37
CA SER A 267 12.43 9.18 -10.64
C SER A 267 12.88 8.60 -9.30
N ILE A 268 12.54 7.33 -9.08
CA ILE A 268 13.05 6.56 -7.97
C ILE A 268 14.46 6.14 -8.39
N SER A 269 15.45 6.94 -7.98
CA SER A 269 16.87 6.58 -8.04
C SER A 269 17.25 5.84 -6.76
#